data_0d8bd517e6e50ae5547ba63b5b08ed11
#
_entry.id   0d8bd517e6e50ae5547ba63b5b08ed11
#
_cell.length_a   1.000
_cell.length_b   1.000
_cell.length_c   1.000
_cell.angle_alpha   90.00
_cell.angle_beta   90.00
_cell.angle_gamma   90.00
#
_symmetry.space_group_name_H-M   'P 1'
#
loop_
_entity.id
_entity.type
_entity.pdbx_description
1 polymer ?
#
loop_
_entity_poly.entity_id
_entity_poly.type
_entity_poly.pdbx_seq_one_letter_code
_entity_poly.pdbx_strand_id
1 'polypeptide(L)'
;MASLNTQIIAYLTVNNITYTPGDYQTGQPEGQSDQILSWNTEKLGAEPTQAQLDEAYPIWEGQQIQAQNKTTAVSLLSATDWTCTIDIADIQYSNPYLTNQADFLTYRSAVRAIAVNPPTTPAVFPTEPTEQWSS
;
A
#
# COMPACT_ATOMS: atom_id res chain seq x y z
N MET A 1 -11.39 1.14 16.00
CA MET A 1 -10.24 0.52 16.70
C MET A 1 -10.00 -0.87 16.11
N ALA A 2 -8.76 -1.25 15.91
CA ALA A 2 -8.42 -2.57 15.38
C ALA A 2 -8.76 -3.68 16.39
N SER A 3 -9.20 -4.83 15.87
CA SER A 3 -9.45 -5.99 16.71
C SER A 3 -8.13 -6.51 17.31
N LEU A 4 -8.23 -7.25 18.40
CA LEU A 4 -7.05 -7.88 19.02
C LEU A 4 -6.32 -8.77 18.02
N ASN A 5 -7.05 -9.53 17.22
CA ASN A 5 -6.45 -10.37 16.19
C ASN A 5 -5.61 -9.56 15.19
N THR A 6 -6.13 -8.43 14.73
CA THR A 6 -5.39 -7.54 13.82
C THR A 6 -4.14 -6.97 14.48
N GLN A 7 -4.23 -6.60 15.76
CA GLN A 7 -3.07 -6.11 16.52
C GLN A 7 -1.99 -7.19 16.67
N ILE A 8 -2.39 -8.44 16.86
CA ILE A 8 -1.45 -9.57 16.95
C ILE A 8 -0.77 -9.82 15.59
N ILE A 9 -1.54 -9.80 14.50
CA ILE A 9 -0.98 -9.94 13.15
C ILE A 9 0.05 -8.84 12.89
N ALA A 10 -0.27 -7.60 13.27
CA ALA A 10 0.65 -6.46 13.16
C ALA A 10 1.94 -6.70 13.94
N TYR A 11 1.83 -7.12 15.19
CA TYR A 11 2.97 -7.42 16.04
C TYR A 11 3.87 -8.51 15.44
N LEU A 12 3.27 -9.63 15.03
CA LEU A 12 4.03 -10.74 14.44
C LEU A 12 4.73 -10.31 13.14
N THR A 13 4.02 -9.55 12.30
CA THR A 13 4.56 -9.07 11.02
C THR A 13 5.73 -8.11 11.23
N VAL A 14 5.57 -7.12 12.11
CA VAL A 14 6.62 -6.12 12.39
C VAL A 14 7.88 -6.77 12.97
N ASN A 15 7.71 -7.82 13.76
CA ASN A 15 8.83 -8.53 14.39
C ASN A 15 9.35 -9.70 13.54
N ASN A 16 8.85 -9.87 12.31
CA ASN A 16 9.25 -10.92 11.38
C ASN A 16 9.05 -12.34 11.95
N ILE A 17 7.98 -12.54 12.72
CA ILE A 17 7.64 -13.83 13.30
C ILE A 17 6.70 -14.56 12.36
N THR A 18 7.12 -15.72 11.85
CA THR A 18 6.29 -16.56 11.01
C THR A 18 5.27 -17.32 11.87
N TYR A 19 4.03 -17.32 11.43
CA TYR A 19 2.94 -17.99 12.15
C TYR A 19 1.99 -18.67 11.16
N THR A 20 1.20 -19.62 11.69
CA THR A 20 0.12 -20.29 10.96
C THR A 20 -1.16 -20.19 11.76
N PRO A 21 -2.34 -20.33 11.12
CA PRO A 21 -3.60 -20.43 11.87
C PRO A 21 -3.53 -21.54 12.91
N GLY A 22 -3.91 -21.24 14.13
CA GLY A 22 -3.85 -22.19 15.24
C GLY A 22 -2.64 -22.01 16.15
N ASP A 23 -1.63 -21.24 15.77
CA ASP A 23 -0.51 -20.93 16.66
C ASP A 23 -0.94 -20.03 17.84
N TYR A 24 -2.01 -19.30 17.64
CA TYR A 24 -2.66 -18.55 18.70
C TYR A 24 -4.17 -18.51 18.47
N GLN A 25 -4.92 -18.25 19.52
CA GLN A 25 -6.36 -18.05 19.44
C GLN A 25 -6.76 -16.85 20.25
N THR A 26 -7.69 -16.07 19.73
CA THR A 26 -8.32 -14.97 20.44
C THR A 26 -9.79 -15.27 20.61
N GLY A 27 -10.40 -14.71 21.62
CA GLY A 27 -11.82 -14.86 21.86
C GLY A 27 -12.31 -13.89 22.90
N GLN A 28 -13.62 -13.79 22.99
CA GLN A 28 -14.29 -12.90 23.93
C GLN A 28 -15.07 -13.74 24.92
N PRO A 29 -14.48 -14.01 26.10
CA PRO A 29 -15.23 -14.69 27.16
C PRO A 29 -16.47 -13.86 27.54
N GLU A 30 -17.50 -14.56 28.00
CA GLU A 30 -18.77 -13.91 28.34
C GLU A 30 -18.56 -12.74 29.30
N GLY A 31 -19.03 -11.56 28.93
CA GLY A 31 -18.94 -10.35 29.77
C GLY A 31 -17.57 -9.71 29.76
N GLN A 32 -16.63 -10.14 28.91
CA GLN A 32 -15.27 -9.63 28.87
C GLN A 32 -14.90 -9.13 27.46
N SER A 33 -13.82 -8.36 27.38
CA SER A 33 -13.24 -7.93 26.10
C SER A 33 -12.46 -9.07 25.44
N ASP A 34 -12.06 -8.88 24.19
CA ASP A 34 -11.22 -9.84 23.47
C ASP A 34 -9.94 -10.14 24.25
N GLN A 35 -9.58 -11.41 24.29
CA GLN A 35 -8.39 -11.91 24.99
C GLN A 35 -7.67 -12.95 24.15
N ILE A 36 -6.37 -13.12 24.41
CA ILE A 36 -5.59 -14.24 23.88
C ILE A 36 -5.95 -15.47 24.70
N LEU A 37 -6.56 -16.45 24.06
CA LEU A 37 -6.99 -17.69 24.70
C LEU A 37 -5.90 -18.75 24.69
N SER A 38 -5.07 -18.77 23.64
CA SER A 38 -3.93 -19.68 23.53
C SER A 38 -2.82 -19.03 22.75
N TRP A 39 -1.58 -19.41 23.07
CA TRP A 39 -0.37 -18.85 22.46
C TRP A 39 0.74 -19.89 22.43
N ASN A 40 1.26 -20.18 21.23
CA ASN A 40 2.36 -21.12 21.05
C ASN A 40 3.70 -20.44 21.33
N THR A 41 4.12 -20.42 22.57
CA THR A 41 5.34 -19.76 23.02
C THR A 41 6.60 -20.33 22.36
N GLU A 42 6.63 -21.63 22.07
CA GLU A 42 7.79 -22.26 21.45
C GLU A 42 8.04 -21.72 20.05
N LYS A 43 6.97 -21.46 19.30
CA LYS A 43 7.06 -20.98 17.92
C LYS A 43 7.08 -19.46 17.83
N LEU A 44 6.27 -18.79 18.64
CA LEU A 44 6.03 -17.36 18.53
C LEU A 44 6.84 -16.52 19.52
N GLY A 45 7.49 -17.16 20.48
CA GLY A 45 8.16 -16.46 21.57
C GLY A 45 7.18 -16.05 22.67
N ALA A 46 7.58 -15.11 23.52
CA ALA A 46 6.73 -14.68 24.63
C ALA A 46 5.46 -14.00 24.10
N GLU A 47 4.34 -14.23 24.81
CA GLU A 47 3.08 -13.56 24.52
C GLU A 47 3.24 -12.05 24.64
N PRO A 48 2.79 -11.25 23.63
CA PRO A 48 2.98 -9.80 23.65
C PRO A 48 2.12 -9.14 24.73
N THR A 49 2.66 -8.08 25.31
CA THR A 49 1.89 -7.20 26.20
C THR A 49 1.05 -6.24 25.36
N GLN A 50 0.03 -5.63 25.96
CA GLN A 50 -0.77 -4.62 25.27
C GLN A 50 0.10 -3.45 24.78
N ALA A 51 1.10 -3.05 25.55
CA ALA A 51 2.03 -1.99 25.16
C ALA A 51 2.80 -2.35 23.88
N GLN A 52 3.23 -3.61 23.76
CA GLN A 52 3.92 -4.10 22.56
C GLN A 52 3.00 -4.14 21.35
N LEU A 53 1.75 -4.50 21.54
CA LEU A 53 0.75 -4.46 20.46
C LEU A 53 0.49 -3.02 20.01
N ASP A 54 0.34 -2.10 20.96
CA ASP A 54 0.10 -0.68 20.69
C ASP A 54 1.27 -0.03 19.95
N GLU A 55 2.50 -0.48 20.21
CA GLU A 55 3.69 0.01 19.52
C GLU A 55 3.79 -0.53 18.08
N ALA A 56 3.49 -1.80 17.89
CA ALA A 56 3.64 -2.46 16.59
C ALA A 56 2.55 -2.05 15.59
N TYR A 57 1.34 -1.80 16.05
CA TYR A 57 0.19 -1.55 15.16
C TYR A 57 0.39 -0.35 14.23
N PRO A 58 0.81 0.84 14.70
CA PRO A 58 1.03 1.99 13.80
C PRO A 58 2.12 1.73 12.76
N ILE A 59 3.15 0.96 13.12
CA ILE A 59 4.24 0.60 12.18
C ILE A 59 3.67 -0.28 11.08
N TRP A 60 2.94 -1.31 11.44
CA TRP A 60 2.29 -2.21 10.49
C TRP A 60 1.30 -1.46 9.59
N GLU A 61 0.47 -0.62 10.17
CA GLU A 61 -0.50 0.19 9.42
C GLU A 61 0.21 1.07 8.39
N GLY A 62 1.31 1.73 8.78
CA GLY A 62 2.13 2.52 7.86
C GLY A 62 2.70 1.69 6.72
N GLN A 63 3.15 0.47 6.99
CA GLN A 63 3.62 -0.46 5.96
C GLN A 63 2.51 -0.87 4.99
N GLN A 64 1.30 -1.08 5.48
CA GLN A 64 0.15 -1.40 4.64
C GLN A 64 -0.20 -0.22 3.73
N ILE A 65 -0.18 0.99 4.26
CA ILE A 65 -0.44 2.20 3.48
C ILE A 65 0.65 2.41 2.43
N GLN A 66 1.92 2.19 2.77
CA GLN A 66 3.02 2.26 1.79
C GLN A 66 2.81 1.29 0.63
N ALA A 67 2.47 0.05 0.93
CA ALA A 67 2.21 -0.97 -0.09
C ALA A 67 1.02 -0.56 -0.98
N GLN A 68 -0.04 -0.03 -0.40
CA GLN A 68 -1.20 0.44 -1.14
C GLN A 68 -0.85 1.62 -2.04
N ASN A 69 -0.10 2.60 -1.52
CA ASN A 69 0.36 3.75 -2.30
C ASN A 69 1.20 3.32 -3.49
N LYS A 70 2.12 2.38 -3.28
CA LYS A 70 2.96 1.85 -4.36
C LYS A 70 2.11 1.15 -5.42
N THR A 71 1.18 0.30 -5.00
CA THR A 71 0.29 -0.42 -5.91
C THR A 71 -0.53 0.55 -6.77
N THR A 72 -1.09 1.59 -6.13
CA THR A 72 -1.87 2.61 -6.83
C THR A 72 -0.99 3.38 -7.83
N ALA A 73 0.21 3.79 -7.40
CA ALA A 73 1.14 4.52 -8.28
C ALA A 73 1.53 3.69 -9.50
N VAL A 74 1.87 2.42 -9.31
CA VAL A 74 2.22 1.51 -10.41
C VAL A 74 1.03 1.33 -11.36
N SER A 75 -0.17 1.21 -10.84
CA SER A 75 -1.39 1.10 -11.65
C SER A 75 -1.62 2.36 -12.51
N LEU A 76 -1.40 3.55 -11.93
CA LEU A 76 -1.55 4.81 -12.67
C LEU A 76 -0.47 4.96 -13.76
N LEU A 77 0.76 4.51 -13.49
CA LEU A 77 1.82 4.50 -14.51
C LEU A 77 1.46 3.54 -15.65
N SER A 78 1.00 2.34 -15.34
CA SER A 78 0.59 1.37 -16.36
C SER A 78 -0.55 1.90 -17.22
N ALA A 79 -1.53 2.58 -16.61
CA ALA A 79 -2.66 3.15 -17.33
C ALA A 79 -2.27 4.26 -18.31
N THR A 80 -1.11 4.89 -18.09
CA THR A 80 -0.62 6.00 -18.93
C THR A 80 0.64 5.67 -19.73
N ASP A 81 1.08 4.41 -19.75
CA ASP A 81 2.27 3.98 -20.51
C ASP A 81 2.15 4.30 -22.00
N TRP A 82 0.95 4.23 -22.55
CA TRP A 82 0.70 4.53 -23.96
C TRP A 82 1.11 5.96 -24.35
N THR A 83 1.12 6.91 -23.41
CA THR A 83 1.51 8.31 -23.67
C THR A 83 3.01 8.48 -23.89
N CYS A 84 3.81 7.46 -23.54
CA CYS A 84 5.27 7.51 -23.62
C CYS A 84 5.81 6.88 -24.91
N THR A 85 4.96 6.36 -25.77
CA THR A 85 5.41 5.81 -27.05
C THR A 85 5.86 6.95 -27.94
N ILE A 86 6.97 6.74 -28.65
CA ILE A 86 7.61 7.78 -29.44
C ILE A 86 6.72 8.28 -30.57
N ASP A 87 5.87 7.41 -31.10
CA ASP A 87 5.02 7.70 -32.26
C ASP A 87 3.72 8.43 -31.88
N ILE A 88 3.28 8.38 -30.62
CA ILE A 88 1.97 8.92 -30.25
C ILE A 88 1.91 10.46 -30.32
N ALA A 89 3.04 11.14 -30.14
CA ALA A 89 3.14 12.60 -30.12
C ALA A 89 3.80 13.19 -31.38
N ASP A 90 4.03 12.37 -32.39
CA ASP A 90 4.73 12.80 -33.61
C ASP A 90 3.80 12.66 -34.80
N ILE A 91 3.55 13.80 -35.47
CA ILE A 91 2.68 13.84 -36.67
C ILE A 91 3.16 12.89 -37.75
N GLN A 92 4.46 12.58 -37.81
CA GLN A 92 5.02 11.68 -38.80
C GLN A 92 4.50 10.27 -38.67
N TYR A 93 4.22 9.84 -37.41
CA TYR A 93 3.84 8.46 -37.12
C TYR A 93 2.39 8.30 -36.63
N SER A 94 1.74 9.39 -36.25
CA SER A 94 0.37 9.36 -35.75
C SER A 94 -0.41 10.57 -36.22
N ASN A 95 -1.61 10.35 -36.72
CA ASN A 95 -2.48 11.44 -37.18
C ASN A 95 -3.96 11.04 -36.88
N PRO A 96 -4.63 11.67 -35.88
CA PRO A 96 -4.11 12.76 -35.06
C PRO A 96 -3.03 12.31 -34.09
N TYR A 97 -2.19 13.24 -33.67
CA TYR A 97 -1.15 12.97 -32.67
C TYR A 97 -1.47 13.67 -31.33
N LEU A 98 -0.88 13.14 -30.24
CA LEU A 98 -1.08 13.68 -28.91
C LEU A 98 -0.30 14.99 -28.76
N THR A 99 -1.00 16.09 -28.49
CA THR A 99 -0.37 17.43 -28.40
C THR A 99 0.14 17.76 -26.99
N ASN A 100 -0.33 17.07 -25.95
CA ASN A 100 0.05 17.37 -24.57
C ASN A 100 0.81 16.23 -23.87
N GLN A 101 1.67 15.53 -24.62
CA GLN A 101 2.54 14.50 -24.05
C GLN A 101 3.34 15.02 -22.85
N ALA A 102 3.82 16.28 -22.91
CA ALA A 102 4.59 16.88 -21.82
C ALA A 102 3.83 16.91 -20.50
N ASP A 103 2.52 17.16 -20.55
CA ASP A 103 1.67 17.16 -19.36
C ASP A 103 1.60 15.77 -18.74
N PHE A 104 1.49 14.74 -19.58
CA PHE A 104 1.50 13.34 -19.10
C PHE A 104 2.87 12.96 -18.51
N LEU A 105 3.97 13.41 -19.12
CA LEU A 105 5.30 13.13 -18.59
C LEU A 105 5.51 13.79 -17.22
N THR A 106 5.01 15.00 -17.02
CA THR A 106 5.03 15.68 -15.73
C THR A 106 4.19 14.93 -14.70
N TYR A 107 2.98 14.53 -15.05
CA TYR A 107 2.09 13.71 -14.22
C TYR A 107 2.78 12.40 -13.83
N ARG A 108 3.33 11.68 -14.80
CA ARG A 108 3.99 10.39 -14.58
C ARG A 108 5.22 10.52 -13.68
N SER A 109 5.98 11.62 -13.82
CA SER A 109 7.13 11.87 -12.96
C SER A 109 6.71 12.03 -11.49
N ALA A 110 5.61 12.74 -11.25
CA ALA A 110 5.08 12.91 -9.89
C ALA A 110 4.55 11.58 -9.32
N VAL A 111 3.86 10.79 -10.13
CA VAL A 111 3.37 9.47 -9.72
C VAL A 111 4.53 8.51 -9.44
N ARG A 112 5.57 8.53 -10.29
CA ARG A 112 6.78 7.71 -10.10
C ARG A 112 7.49 8.02 -8.79
N ALA A 113 7.53 9.28 -8.39
CA ALA A 113 8.13 9.67 -7.11
C ALA A 113 7.44 8.96 -5.95
N ILE A 114 6.12 8.81 -6.00
CA ILE A 114 5.35 8.08 -4.99
C ILE A 114 5.63 6.58 -5.09
N ALA A 115 5.76 6.03 -6.30
CA ALA A 115 6.05 4.60 -6.50
C ALA A 115 7.41 4.21 -5.94
N VAL A 116 8.41 5.07 -6.11
CA VAL A 116 9.80 4.83 -5.68
C VAL A 116 9.94 4.99 -4.17
N ASN A 117 9.25 5.95 -3.59
CA ASN A 117 9.33 6.24 -2.16
C ASN A 117 7.92 6.48 -1.60
N PRO A 118 7.11 5.41 -1.47
CA PRO A 118 5.74 5.56 -1.00
C PRO A 118 5.70 6.03 0.45
N PRO A 119 4.85 7.02 0.77
CA PRO A 119 4.69 7.48 2.14
C PRO A 119 3.93 6.48 2.99
N THR A 120 4.09 6.59 4.32
CA THR A 120 3.37 5.77 5.31
C THR A 120 1.99 6.32 5.64
N THR A 121 1.61 7.43 5.02
CA THR A 121 0.27 8.03 5.13
C THR A 121 -0.40 8.00 3.76
N PRO A 122 -1.73 8.09 3.67
CA PRO A 122 -2.41 8.09 2.37
C PRO A 122 -1.84 9.18 1.45
N ALA A 123 -1.36 8.77 0.28
CA ALA A 123 -0.77 9.70 -0.69
C ALA A 123 -1.85 10.48 -1.43
N VAL A 124 -1.53 11.74 -1.74
CA VAL A 124 -2.35 12.55 -2.65
C VAL A 124 -1.71 12.45 -4.02
N PHE A 125 -2.42 11.79 -4.95
CA PHE A 125 -1.94 11.62 -6.32
C PHE A 125 -2.30 12.85 -7.16
N PRO A 126 -1.43 13.25 -8.11
CA PRO A 126 -1.76 14.35 -9.02
C PRO A 126 -2.96 13.97 -9.90
N THR A 127 -3.64 14.97 -10.41
CA THR A 127 -4.75 14.75 -11.35
C THR A 127 -4.19 14.34 -12.70
N GLU A 128 -4.72 13.26 -13.27
CA GLU A 128 -4.33 12.81 -14.60
C GLU A 128 -4.76 13.86 -15.65
N PRO A 129 -3.85 14.27 -16.54
CA PRO A 129 -4.20 15.19 -17.62
C PRO A 129 -5.26 14.62 -18.55
N THR A 130 -6.08 15.48 -19.12
CA THR A 130 -6.99 15.09 -20.18
C THR A 130 -6.20 15.09 -21.49
N GLU A 131 -6.30 13.99 -22.24
CA GLU A 131 -5.61 13.87 -23.52
C GLU A 131 -6.10 14.92 -24.53
N GLN A 132 -5.17 15.53 -25.24
CA GLN A 132 -5.45 16.54 -26.28
C GLN A 132 -4.83 16.08 -27.58
N TRP A 133 -5.66 16.03 -28.62
CA TRP A 133 -5.26 15.53 -29.94
C TRP A 133 -5.21 16.65 -30.94
N SER A 134 -4.33 16.50 -31.91
CA SER A 134 -4.25 17.43 -33.04
C SER A 134 -5.53 17.38 -33.87
N SER A 135 -5.80 18.49 -34.58
CA SER A 135 -6.97 18.59 -35.45
C SER A 135 -6.79 17.76 -36.73
#